data_cbb6eb271d41faccc1e8b349db87c79d
#
_entry.id   cbb6eb271d41faccc1e8b349db87c79d
#
_cell.length_a   1.000
_cell.length_b   1.000
_cell.length_c   1.000
_cell.angle_alpha   90.00
_cell.angle_beta   90.00
_cell.angle_gamma   90.00
#
_symmetry.space_group_name_H-M   'P 1'
#
loop_
_entity.id
_entity.type
_entity.pdbx_description
1 polymer ?
#
loop_
_entity_poly.entity_id
_entity_poly.type
_entity_poly.pdbx_seq_one_letter_code
_entity_poly.pdbx_strand_id
1 'polypeptide(L)'
;MKINEIYLGDCLELIPKHVEDKSVDMIFCDLPYGTTACKWDSIIPLDKLWKEYERVIKDNGVILLFASQPFTTTLISSNIKAFKFCWYWDKVNSGGFATAKHKPLSVFEDVCVFSKNGNKINYYPVMELAEEKNKRPRNKTYKRKEDNSQGMASGNFKTSETHNEDLRYPKNRLVYNNRVGELNALNRLHPTQKPLDLIEYMINTYTKEGDLILDNTCGSGTTGLGAKNLNRDYIMMEQDKTYYEIACKRLED
;
A
#
# COMPACT_ATOMS: atom_id res chain seq x y z
N MET A 1 12.06 18.49 11.56
CA MET A 1 11.83 17.47 10.50
C MET A 1 12.29 18.03 9.15
N LYS A 2 13.08 17.26 8.38
CA LYS A 2 13.38 17.57 6.98
C LYS A 2 12.57 16.64 6.09
N ILE A 3 11.92 17.19 5.07
CA ILE A 3 11.16 16.44 4.06
C ILE A 3 11.97 16.26 2.79
N ASN A 4 11.57 15.31 1.95
CA ASN A 4 12.24 14.92 0.71
C ASN A 4 13.68 14.44 0.93
N GLU A 5 13.86 13.66 2.01
CA GLU A 5 15.13 13.12 2.47
C GLU A 5 15.09 11.61 2.60
N ILE A 6 16.24 10.99 2.37
CA ILE A 6 16.47 9.56 2.62
C ILE A 6 17.52 9.44 3.72
N TYR A 7 17.25 8.61 4.74
CA TYR A 7 18.15 8.39 5.85
C TYR A 7 18.71 6.97 5.83
N LEU A 8 20.01 6.84 6.03
CA LEU A 8 20.69 5.54 6.16
C LEU A 8 20.69 5.08 7.60
N GLY A 9 20.11 3.92 7.90
CA GLY A 9 20.15 3.29 9.22
C GLY A 9 18.91 2.52 9.62
N ASP A 10 18.86 2.08 10.87
CA ASP A 10 17.72 1.35 11.43
C ASP A 10 16.51 2.30 11.61
N CYS A 11 15.39 1.93 11.03
CA CYS A 11 14.16 2.74 11.07
C CYS A 11 13.65 2.96 12.51
N LEU A 12 13.81 2.00 13.42
CA LEU A 12 13.40 2.17 14.82
C LEU A 12 14.25 3.21 15.57
N GLU A 13 15.46 3.50 15.08
CA GLU A 13 16.28 4.59 15.59
C GLU A 13 16.04 5.91 14.86
N LEU A 14 15.73 5.84 13.55
CA LEU A 14 15.60 7.03 12.69
C LEU A 14 14.24 7.69 12.82
N ILE A 15 13.13 6.93 12.91
CA ILE A 15 11.79 7.49 13.05
C ILE A 15 11.68 8.44 14.24
N PRO A 16 12.12 8.07 15.46
CA PRO A 16 12.06 8.99 16.61
C PRO A 16 12.90 10.27 16.45
N LYS A 17 13.97 10.21 15.67
CA LYS A 17 14.89 11.35 15.47
C LYS A 17 14.44 12.33 14.40
N HIS A 18 13.78 11.82 13.34
CA HIS A 18 13.56 12.57 12.11
C HIS A 18 12.09 12.84 11.78
N VAL A 19 11.14 12.11 12.39
CA VAL A 19 9.72 12.24 12.09
C VAL A 19 8.95 12.77 13.31
N GLU A 20 8.28 13.91 13.12
CA GLU A 20 7.49 14.56 14.16
C GLU A 20 6.16 13.83 14.42
N ASP A 21 5.58 14.02 15.62
CA ASP A 21 4.30 13.46 15.99
C ASP A 21 3.20 13.98 15.06
N LYS A 22 2.29 13.09 14.62
CA LYS A 22 1.11 13.42 13.80
C LYS A 22 1.45 14.26 12.54
N SER A 23 2.61 14.03 11.95
CA SER A 23 3.06 14.75 10.77
C SER A 23 2.81 14.01 9.46
N VAL A 24 2.71 12.68 9.48
CA VAL A 24 2.65 11.80 8.32
C VAL A 24 1.20 11.57 7.89
N ASP A 25 0.91 11.77 6.60
CA ASP A 25 -0.39 11.50 5.99
C ASP A 25 -0.55 10.02 5.59
N MET A 26 0.54 9.42 5.11
CA MET A 26 0.56 8.04 4.65
C MET A 26 1.87 7.36 5.05
N ILE A 27 1.78 6.19 5.66
CA ILE A 27 2.90 5.26 5.77
C ILE A 27 2.71 4.20 4.68
N PHE A 28 3.71 3.98 3.83
CA PHE A 28 3.62 3.01 2.73
C PHE A 28 4.92 2.24 2.59
N CYS A 29 4.96 1.01 3.08
CA CYS A 29 6.18 0.23 3.23
C CYS A 29 6.04 -1.21 2.72
N ASP A 30 7.16 -1.75 2.22
CA ASP A 30 7.38 -3.17 1.98
C ASP A 30 8.31 -3.70 3.09
N LEU A 31 7.71 -4.12 4.22
CA LEU A 31 8.47 -4.60 5.37
C LEU A 31 9.21 -5.91 5.05
N PRO A 32 10.33 -6.23 5.70
CA PRO A 32 10.94 -7.55 5.60
C PRO A 32 10.03 -8.61 6.23
N TYR A 33 9.79 -9.72 5.49
CA TYR A 33 8.85 -10.79 5.90
C TYR A 33 9.52 -11.91 6.69
N GLY A 34 10.88 -11.97 6.72
CA GLY A 34 11.62 -13.08 7.33
C GLY A 34 11.48 -14.40 6.56
N THR A 35 11.19 -14.34 5.26
CA THR A 35 10.91 -15.52 4.43
C THR A 35 11.99 -15.86 3.42
N THR A 36 13.01 -15.01 3.31
CA THR A 36 14.14 -15.19 2.38
C THR A 36 15.45 -15.43 3.14
N ALA A 37 16.47 -15.92 2.45
CA ALA A 37 17.82 -16.08 3.02
C ALA A 37 18.64 -14.76 3.00
N CYS A 38 18.05 -13.65 2.63
CA CYS A 38 18.73 -12.36 2.57
C CYS A 38 18.97 -11.81 3.97
N LYS A 39 20.16 -11.25 4.24
CA LYS A 39 20.52 -10.72 5.56
C LYS A 39 19.62 -9.58 6.04
N TRP A 40 19.06 -8.81 5.12
CA TRP A 40 18.14 -7.70 5.40
C TRP A 40 16.71 -8.17 5.68
N ASP A 41 16.34 -9.42 5.35
CA ASP A 41 14.98 -9.93 5.52
C ASP A 41 14.76 -10.48 6.95
N SER A 42 14.96 -9.64 7.94
CA SER A 42 14.65 -9.92 9.35
C SER A 42 13.42 -9.11 9.78
N ILE A 43 12.44 -9.79 10.39
CA ILE A 43 11.21 -9.13 10.82
C ILE A 43 11.53 -8.05 11.85
N ILE A 44 11.09 -6.82 11.56
CA ILE A 44 11.18 -5.69 12.50
C ILE A 44 10.24 -5.97 13.69
N PRO A 45 10.67 -5.73 14.94
CA PRO A 45 9.79 -5.86 16.12
C PRO A 45 8.51 -5.03 15.97
N LEU A 46 7.39 -5.72 15.67
CA LEU A 46 6.13 -5.07 15.29
C LEU A 46 5.54 -4.22 16.43
N ASP A 47 5.73 -4.62 17.69
CA ASP A 47 5.30 -3.85 18.87
C ASP A 47 5.95 -2.47 18.93
N LYS A 48 7.25 -2.39 18.64
CA LYS A 48 8.00 -1.14 18.59
C LYS A 48 7.61 -0.31 17.37
N LEU A 49 7.45 -0.97 16.21
CA LEU A 49 7.09 -0.33 14.96
C LEU A 49 5.69 0.31 15.05
N TRP A 50 4.70 -0.41 15.60
CA TRP A 50 3.35 0.12 15.79
C TRP A 50 3.32 1.34 16.72
N LYS A 51 4.15 1.34 17.78
CA LYS A 51 4.27 2.50 18.68
C LYS A 51 4.69 3.76 17.92
N GLU A 52 5.70 3.63 17.04
CA GLU A 52 6.17 4.75 16.22
C GLU A 52 5.15 5.13 15.13
N TYR A 53 4.54 4.18 14.45
CA TYR A 53 3.52 4.44 13.46
C TYR A 53 2.32 5.20 14.04
N GLU A 54 1.82 4.79 15.22
CA GLU A 54 0.73 5.48 15.89
C GLU A 54 1.12 6.87 16.39
N ARG A 55 2.39 7.10 16.72
CA ARG A 55 2.91 8.41 17.09
C ARG A 55 2.92 9.38 15.90
N VAL A 56 3.52 8.94 14.77
CA VAL A 56 3.81 9.84 13.64
C VAL A 56 2.64 10.03 12.69
N ILE A 57 1.73 9.04 12.57
CA ILE A 57 0.60 9.12 11.64
C ILE A 57 -0.46 10.13 12.12
N LYS A 58 -1.01 10.92 11.21
CA LYS A 58 -2.16 11.79 11.46
C LYS A 58 -3.39 10.98 11.84
N ASP A 59 -4.36 11.61 12.51
CA ASP A 59 -5.56 10.91 13.03
C ASP A 59 -6.44 10.33 11.89
N ASN A 60 -6.37 10.90 10.68
CA ASN A 60 -7.05 10.46 9.46
C ASN A 60 -6.08 9.86 8.42
N GLY A 61 -4.83 9.69 8.79
CA GLY A 61 -3.80 9.10 7.93
C GLY A 61 -4.01 7.60 7.71
N VAL A 62 -3.34 7.05 6.71
CA VAL A 62 -3.42 5.64 6.33
C VAL A 62 -2.06 4.96 6.47
N ILE A 63 -2.08 3.69 6.85
CA ILE A 63 -0.89 2.84 6.87
C ILE A 63 -1.12 1.70 5.88
N LEU A 64 -0.28 1.61 4.87
CA LEU A 64 -0.30 0.58 3.83
C LEU A 64 0.97 -0.26 3.93
N LEU A 65 0.81 -1.55 4.15
CA LEU A 65 1.94 -2.47 4.29
C LEU A 65 1.79 -3.64 3.34
N PHE A 66 2.78 -3.85 2.48
CA PHE A 66 2.84 -5.06 1.68
C PHE A 66 3.07 -6.27 2.57
N ALA A 67 2.46 -7.38 2.20
CA ALA A 67 2.61 -8.64 2.92
C ALA A 67 2.29 -9.85 2.03
N SER A 68 2.79 -11.01 2.40
CA SER A 68 2.36 -12.29 1.88
C SER A 68 2.30 -13.32 3.00
N GLN A 69 1.48 -14.37 2.83
CA GLN A 69 1.36 -15.41 3.85
C GLN A 69 2.69 -16.17 4.07
N PRO A 70 3.05 -16.50 5.32
CA PRO A 70 2.27 -16.35 6.57
C PRO A 70 2.40 -14.98 7.24
N PHE A 71 3.28 -14.09 6.76
CA PHE A 71 3.53 -12.78 7.37
C PHE A 71 2.26 -11.91 7.41
N THR A 72 1.39 -11.96 6.40
CA THR A 72 0.11 -11.24 6.40
C THR A 72 -0.70 -11.52 7.66
N THR A 73 -0.82 -12.79 8.06
CA THR A 73 -1.55 -13.17 9.28
C THR A 73 -0.88 -12.60 10.52
N THR A 74 0.43 -12.70 10.63
CA THR A 74 1.22 -12.13 11.75
C THR A 74 1.03 -10.62 11.85
N LEU A 75 1.14 -9.92 10.73
CA LEU A 75 1.01 -8.46 10.63
C LEU A 75 -0.38 -7.99 11.06
N ILE A 76 -1.45 -8.60 10.54
CA ILE A 76 -2.83 -8.24 10.89
C ILE A 76 -3.10 -8.53 12.36
N SER A 77 -2.67 -9.69 12.86
CA SER A 77 -2.88 -10.09 14.26
C SER A 77 -2.12 -9.19 15.24
N SER A 78 -0.99 -8.60 14.83
CA SER A 78 -0.19 -7.72 15.69
C SER A 78 -0.90 -6.40 16.02
N ASN A 79 -1.85 -5.93 15.18
CA ASN A 79 -2.68 -4.76 15.45
C ASN A 79 -4.06 -4.85 14.80
N ILE A 80 -4.84 -5.83 15.24
CA ILE A 80 -6.19 -6.10 14.69
C ILE A 80 -7.15 -4.91 14.84
N LYS A 81 -6.98 -4.05 15.85
CA LYS A 81 -7.81 -2.86 16.06
C LYS A 81 -7.61 -1.80 14.99
N ALA A 82 -6.39 -1.67 14.49
CA ALA A 82 -6.03 -0.73 13.44
C ALA A 82 -6.38 -1.25 12.05
N PHE A 83 -6.50 -2.57 11.87
CA PHE A 83 -6.75 -3.21 10.58
C PHE A 83 -8.10 -2.82 9.98
N LYS A 84 -8.13 -2.55 8.68
CA LYS A 84 -9.33 -2.19 7.92
C LYS A 84 -9.71 -3.26 6.90
N PHE A 85 -8.86 -3.48 5.90
CA PHE A 85 -9.07 -4.41 4.79
C PHE A 85 -7.75 -4.63 4.04
N CYS A 86 -7.77 -5.52 3.03
CA CYS A 86 -6.65 -5.70 2.10
C CYS A 86 -7.05 -5.33 0.67
N TRP A 87 -6.09 -4.75 -0.05
CA TRP A 87 -6.02 -4.85 -1.49
C TRP A 87 -5.22 -6.09 -1.85
N TYR A 88 -5.49 -6.65 -3.02
CA TYR A 88 -4.82 -7.85 -3.53
C TYR A 88 -4.10 -7.50 -4.83
N TRP A 89 -2.78 -7.42 -4.77
CA TRP A 89 -2.00 -7.20 -5.96
C TRP A 89 -1.79 -8.50 -6.73
N ASP A 90 -2.39 -8.58 -7.91
CA ASP A 90 -2.17 -9.62 -8.91
C ASP A 90 -0.92 -9.26 -9.74
N LYS A 91 0.14 -10.04 -9.56
CA LYS A 91 1.44 -9.80 -10.20
C LYS A 91 1.47 -10.22 -11.67
N VAL A 92 0.39 -10.83 -12.17
CA VAL A 92 0.28 -11.45 -13.51
C VAL A 92 1.21 -12.66 -13.66
N ASN A 93 2.47 -12.54 -13.23
CA ASN A 93 3.44 -13.62 -13.25
C ASN A 93 3.54 -14.28 -11.89
N SER A 94 3.49 -15.59 -11.89
CA SER A 94 3.59 -16.39 -10.68
C SER A 94 5.04 -16.52 -10.18
N GLY A 95 5.17 -16.69 -8.86
CA GLY A 95 6.41 -17.07 -8.17
C GLY A 95 6.26 -18.41 -7.45
N GLY A 96 7.37 -18.89 -6.85
CA GLY A 96 7.35 -20.11 -6.04
C GLY A 96 7.57 -21.40 -6.84
N PHE A 97 8.20 -21.35 -8.01
CA PHE A 97 8.46 -22.52 -8.87
C PHE A 97 9.21 -23.65 -8.15
N ALA A 98 10.13 -23.34 -7.24
CA ALA A 98 10.86 -24.34 -6.46
C ALA A 98 9.94 -25.24 -5.62
N THR A 99 8.77 -24.75 -5.24
CA THR A 99 7.80 -25.47 -4.41
C THR A 99 6.53 -25.89 -5.18
N ALA A 100 6.52 -25.75 -6.50
CA ALA A 100 5.33 -26.00 -7.34
C ALA A 100 4.76 -27.43 -7.25
N LYS A 101 5.57 -28.41 -6.84
CA LYS A 101 5.13 -29.80 -6.60
C LYS A 101 4.37 -29.97 -5.28
N HIS A 102 4.43 -28.99 -4.37
CA HIS A 102 3.90 -29.09 -3.00
C HIS A 102 2.80 -28.09 -2.69
N LYS A 103 2.74 -26.98 -3.46
CA LYS A 103 1.71 -25.94 -3.29
C LYS A 103 1.49 -25.16 -4.60
N PRO A 104 0.33 -24.50 -4.78
CA PRO A 104 0.07 -23.65 -5.93
C PRO A 104 1.12 -22.53 -6.07
N LEU A 105 1.37 -22.11 -7.30
CA LEU A 105 2.19 -20.94 -7.58
C LEU A 105 1.53 -19.66 -7.04
N SER A 106 2.32 -18.79 -6.42
CA SER A 106 1.84 -17.54 -5.84
C SER A 106 1.78 -16.44 -6.89
N VAL A 107 0.58 -15.86 -7.09
CA VAL A 107 0.34 -14.75 -8.02
C VAL A 107 0.03 -13.46 -7.25
N PHE A 108 -0.54 -13.57 -6.05
CA PHE A 108 -1.00 -12.42 -5.27
C PHE A 108 -0.01 -12.04 -4.18
N GLU A 109 0.01 -10.73 -3.90
CA GLU A 109 0.50 -10.15 -2.65
C GLU A 109 -0.59 -9.28 -2.04
N ASP A 110 -0.60 -9.20 -0.72
CA ASP A 110 -1.54 -8.38 0.03
C ASP A 110 -0.97 -6.97 0.21
N VAL A 111 -1.82 -5.94 0.12
CA VAL A 111 -1.53 -4.61 0.66
C VAL A 111 -2.50 -4.40 1.82
N CYS A 112 -2.01 -4.60 3.03
CA CYS A 112 -2.80 -4.48 4.24
C CYS A 112 -3.00 -3.01 4.59
N VAL A 113 -4.26 -2.61 4.78
CA VAL A 113 -4.65 -1.23 5.12
C VAL A 113 -4.97 -1.14 6.59
N PHE A 114 -4.32 -0.19 7.26
CA PHE A 114 -4.54 0.10 8.67
C PHE A 114 -4.81 1.59 8.87
N SER A 115 -5.35 1.93 10.02
CA SER A 115 -5.56 3.30 10.45
C SER A 115 -5.25 3.46 11.93
N LYS A 116 -4.92 4.67 12.37
CA LYS A 116 -4.71 4.96 13.77
C LYS A 116 -5.94 4.57 14.59
N ASN A 117 -5.79 3.67 15.54
CA ASN A 117 -6.87 3.22 16.44
C ASN A 117 -8.20 2.83 15.74
N GLY A 118 -8.15 2.39 14.49
CA GLY A 118 -9.34 2.07 13.70
C GLY A 118 -10.14 3.28 13.20
N ASN A 119 -9.58 4.49 13.24
CA ASN A 119 -10.21 5.73 12.78
C ASN A 119 -10.59 5.69 11.29
N LYS A 120 -11.40 6.66 10.87
CA LYS A 120 -11.68 6.89 9.45
C LYS A 120 -10.40 7.39 8.77
N ILE A 121 -10.07 6.81 7.62
CA ILE A 121 -8.93 7.19 6.77
C ILE A 121 -9.37 8.11 5.63
N ASN A 122 -8.44 8.91 5.13
CA ASN A 122 -8.62 9.58 3.85
C ASN A 122 -8.70 8.52 2.74
N TYR A 123 -9.66 8.68 1.83
CA TYR A 123 -9.84 7.78 0.70
C TYR A 123 -10.40 8.56 -0.49
N TYR A 124 -9.63 8.59 -1.56
CA TYR A 124 -9.94 9.29 -2.82
C TYR A 124 -9.99 8.25 -3.93
N PRO A 125 -11.14 7.57 -4.14
CA PRO A 125 -11.22 6.46 -5.08
C PRO A 125 -10.87 6.89 -6.50
N VAL A 126 -9.90 6.24 -7.10
CA VAL A 126 -9.59 6.38 -8.52
C VAL A 126 -10.66 5.62 -9.29
N MET A 127 -11.61 6.36 -9.87
CA MET A 127 -12.77 5.79 -10.56
C MET A 127 -12.36 5.11 -11.87
N GLU A 128 -12.90 3.94 -12.13
CA GLU A 128 -12.63 3.14 -13.33
C GLU A 128 -13.76 3.31 -14.36
N LEU A 129 -13.41 3.32 -15.66
CA LEU A 129 -14.41 3.25 -16.72
C LEU A 129 -15.10 1.88 -16.73
N ALA A 130 -16.42 1.88 -16.81
CA ALA A 130 -17.17 0.65 -16.95
C ALA A 130 -16.88 0.00 -18.32
N GLU A 131 -16.56 -1.30 -18.31
CA GLU A 131 -16.49 -2.06 -19.55
C GLU A 131 -17.84 -2.00 -20.29
N GLU A 132 -17.82 -1.92 -21.64
CA GLU A 132 -19.04 -1.82 -22.48
C GLU A 132 -20.11 -2.86 -22.12
N LYS A 133 -19.72 -4.11 -21.88
CA LYS A 133 -20.62 -5.20 -21.46
C LYS A 133 -21.29 -4.98 -20.10
N ASN A 134 -20.78 -4.08 -19.29
CA ASN A 134 -21.26 -3.78 -17.92
C ASN A 134 -22.02 -2.45 -17.85
N LYS A 135 -22.17 -1.72 -18.97
CA LYS A 135 -23.00 -0.53 -19.07
C LYS A 135 -24.46 -0.95 -18.97
N ARG A 136 -25.09 -0.72 -17.83
CA ARG A 136 -26.51 -1.02 -17.63
C ARG A 136 -27.35 0.16 -18.12
N PRO A 137 -28.32 -0.05 -19.05
CA PRO A 137 -29.27 1.00 -19.41
C PRO A 137 -30.07 1.40 -18.16
N ARG A 138 -30.17 2.69 -17.92
CA ARG A 138 -30.70 3.33 -16.70
C ARG A 138 -32.24 3.34 -16.61
N ASN A 139 -32.96 2.35 -17.07
CA ASN A 139 -34.41 2.37 -17.09
C ASN A 139 -35.12 1.43 -16.11
N LYS A 140 -34.49 1.11 -14.96
CA LYS A 140 -35.22 0.42 -13.88
C LYS A 140 -34.84 1.02 -12.54
N THR A 141 -35.70 1.89 -12.02
CA THR A 141 -35.78 2.17 -10.57
C THR A 141 -36.00 0.82 -9.90
N TYR A 142 -34.95 0.24 -9.34
CA TYR A 142 -35.09 -0.91 -8.48
C TYR A 142 -35.74 -0.43 -7.17
N LYS A 143 -37.06 -0.46 -7.10
CA LYS A 143 -37.74 -0.47 -5.82
C LYS A 143 -37.36 -1.79 -5.15
N ARG A 144 -36.50 -1.72 -4.15
CA ARG A 144 -36.23 -2.85 -3.26
C ARG A 144 -37.60 -3.31 -2.74
N LYS A 145 -38.02 -4.52 -3.08
CA LYS A 145 -39.09 -5.19 -2.33
C LYS A 145 -38.61 -5.28 -0.90
N GLU A 146 -39.45 -4.88 0.05
CA GLU A 146 -39.25 -5.19 1.46
C GLU A 146 -39.33 -6.70 1.62
N ASP A 147 -38.22 -7.36 1.45
CA ASP A 147 -38.07 -8.77 1.70
C ASP A 147 -37.39 -8.93 3.06
N ASN A 148 -38.12 -9.56 3.99
CA ASN A 148 -37.73 -9.83 5.37
C ASN A 148 -36.57 -10.82 5.51
N SER A 149 -35.66 -10.90 4.56
CA SER A 149 -34.43 -11.66 4.73
C SER A 149 -33.46 -10.84 5.58
N GLN A 150 -33.27 -11.24 6.82
CA GLN A 150 -32.21 -10.80 7.73
C GLN A 150 -30.84 -11.13 7.13
N GLY A 151 -30.40 -10.34 6.15
CA GLY A 151 -29.07 -10.39 5.57
C GLY A 151 -28.25 -9.20 6.05
N MET A 152 -27.14 -9.45 6.68
CA MET A 152 -26.15 -8.50 7.19
C MET A 152 -25.96 -7.30 6.27
N ALA A 153 -25.98 -6.10 6.89
CA ALA A 153 -25.75 -4.76 6.34
C ALA A 153 -27.00 -3.96 5.98
N SER A 154 -27.90 -3.74 6.95
CA SER A 154 -28.83 -2.62 6.90
C SER A 154 -28.22 -1.37 7.52
N GLY A 155 -27.28 -0.73 6.83
CA GLY A 155 -27.00 0.68 7.06
C GLY A 155 -27.95 1.48 6.17
N ASN A 156 -28.57 2.53 6.69
CA ASN A 156 -29.30 3.52 5.90
C ASN A 156 -28.31 4.27 5.00
N PHE A 157 -27.96 3.67 3.86
CA PHE A 157 -27.20 4.37 2.84
C PHE A 157 -28.15 5.32 2.11
N LYS A 158 -28.06 6.61 2.43
CA LYS A 158 -28.63 7.63 1.58
C LYS A 158 -27.89 7.55 0.22
N THR A 159 -28.56 7.09 -0.81
CA THR A 159 -28.08 7.22 -2.19
C THR A 159 -28.19 8.69 -2.57
N SER A 160 -27.16 9.47 -2.32
CA SER A 160 -27.00 10.82 -2.81
C SER A 160 -25.79 10.84 -3.73
N GLU A 161 -26.00 11.36 -4.90
CA GLU A 161 -25.12 11.83 -5.95
C GLU A 161 -25.23 11.01 -7.23
N THR A 162 -25.56 11.75 -8.28
CA THR A 162 -25.57 11.33 -9.66
C THR A 162 -24.16 10.94 -10.09
N HIS A 163 -23.81 9.68 -9.94
CA HIS A 163 -22.56 9.15 -10.50
C HIS A 163 -22.64 9.18 -12.03
N ASN A 164 -21.56 9.61 -12.68
CA ASN A 164 -21.39 9.44 -14.10
C ASN A 164 -21.61 7.95 -14.45
N GLU A 165 -22.54 7.68 -15.38
CA GLU A 165 -23.02 6.32 -15.69
C GLU A 165 -21.90 5.38 -16.14
N ASP A 166 -20.80 5.94 -16.61
CA ASP A 166 -19.66 5.21 -17.14
C ASP A 166 -18.55 4.94 -16.09
N LEU A 167 -18.64 5.52 -14.90
CA LEU A 167 -17.64 5.34 -13.85
C LEU A 167 -18.08 4.32 -12.79
N ARG A 168 -17.12 3.53 -12.32
CA ARG A 168 -17.30 2.54 -11.25
C ARG A 168 -16.25 2.75 -10.16
N TYR A 169 -16.63 2.46 -8.93
CA TYR A 169 -15.67 2.39 -7.83
C TYR A 169 -14.67 1.26 -8.08
N PRO A 170 -13.39 1.46 -7.70
CA PRO A 170 -12.37 0.45 -7.87
C PRO A 170 -12.70 -0.81 -7.06
N LYS A 171 -12.27 -1.95 -7.59
CA LYS A 171 -12.27 -3.22 -6.88
C LYS A 171 -10.96 -3.36 -6.12
N ASN A 172 -10.95 -4.16 -5.06
CA ASN A 172 -9.75 -4.41 -4.27
C ASN A 172 -8.72 -5.36 -4.94
N ARG A 173 -8.83 -5.62 -6.24
CA ARG A 173 -7.85 -6.34 -7.06
C ARG A 173 -7.07 -5.35 -7.91
N LEU A 174 -5.76 -5.32 -7.71
CA LEU A 174 -4.80 -4.48 -8.43
C LEU A 174 -4.02 -5.36 -9.41
N VAL A 175 -4.04 -5.06 -10.70
CA VAL A 175 -3.37 -5.87 -11.73
C VAL A 175 -2.19 -5.08 -12.29
N TYR A 176 -0.99 -5.38 -11.80
CA TYR A 176 0.25 -4.74 -12.22
C TYR A 176 1.34 -5.78 -12.44
N ASN A 177 1.89 -5.82 -13.64
CA ASN A 177 2.89 -6.81 -14.00
C ASN A 177 4.22 -6.53 -13.29
N ASN A 178 4.79 -7.54 -12.63
CA ASN A 178 6.05 -7.44 -11.89
C ASN A 178 7.31 -7.76 -12.72
N ARG A 179 7.21 -7.83 -14.04
CA ARG A 179 8.31 -8.19 -14.95
C ARG A 179 8.45 -7.30 -16.18
N VAL A 180 7.73 -6.19 -16.26
CA VAL A 180 7.78 -5.24 -17.39
C VAL A 180 8.43 -3.92 -17.00
N GLY A 181 8.89 -3.16 -17.97
CA GLY A 181 9.52 -1.86 -17.74
C GLY A 181 10.78 -1.97 -16.88
N GLU A 182 10.85 -1.16 -15.84
CA GLU A 182 11.96 -1.16 -14.86
C GLU A 182 12.13 -2.49 -14.11
N LEU A 183 11.09 -3.33 -14.09
CA LEU A 183 11.07 -4.59 -13.36
C LEU A 183 11.54 -5.79 -14.19
N ASN A 184 11.95 -5.58 -15.43
CA ASN A 184 12.59 -6.65 -16.19
C ASN A 184 13.93 -7.04 -15.52
N ALA A 185 14.38 -8.28 -15.74
CA ALA A 185 15.53 -8.83 -15.04
C ALA A 185 16.84 -8.04 -15.23
N LEU A 186 16.93 -7.21 -16.28
CA LEU A 186 18.13 -6.41 -16.61
C LEU A 186 18.14 -5.05 -15.91
N ASN A 187 16.95 -4.46 -15.64
CA ASN A 187 16.82 -3.09 -15.15
C ASN A 187 16.39 -3.02 -13.66
N ARG A 188 16.07 -4.17 -13.06
CA ARG A 188 15.61 -4.20 -11.67
C ARG A 188 16.72 -3.80 -10.71
N LEU A 189 16.47 -2.77 -9.93
CA LEU A 189 17.42 -2.21 -8.97
C LEU A 189 17.37 -2.90 -7.58
N HIS A 190 16.26 -3.57 -7.26
CA HIS A 190 16.10 -4.33 -6.01
C HIS A 190 15.32 -5.63 -6.29
N PRO A 191 15.66 -6.77 -5.66
CA PRO A 191 15.02 -8.07 -5.92
C PRO A 191 13.49 -8.06 -5.71
N THR A 192 13.00 -7.29 -4.73
CA THR A 192 11.57 -7.17 -4.39
C THR A 192 10.96 -5.85 -4.83
N GLN A 193 11.60 -5.12 -5.76
CA GLN A 193 11.10 -3.82 -6.24
C GLN A 193 9.64 -3.92 -6.71
N LYS A 194 8.82 -3.00 -6.21
CA LYS A 194 7.40 -2.89 -6.56
C LYS A 194 7.21 -2.08 -7.85
N PRO A 195 6.15 -2.35 -8.64
CA PRO A 195 5.82 -1.53 -9.81
C PRO A 195 5.53 -0.07 -9.44
N LEU A 196 6.13 0.88 -10.14
CA LEU A 196 5.91 2.30 -9.89
C LEU A 196 4.44 2.68 -10.06
N ASP A 197 3.79 2.20 -11.12
CA ASP A 197 2.36 2.46 -11.40
C ASP A 197 1.45 2.00 -10.24
N LEU A 198 1.78 0.87 -9.59
CA LEU A 198 1.06 0.38 -8.40
C LEU A 198 1.24 1.34 -7.22
N ILE A 199 2.48 1.79 -6.98
CA ILE A 199 2.79 2.72 -5.91
C ILE A 199 2.05 4.05 -6.13
N GLU A 200 2.11 4.61 -7.33
CA GLU A 200 1.42 5.85 -7.69
C GLU A 200 -0.10 5.74 -7.57
N TYR A 201 -0.69 4.61 -7.99
CA TYR A 201 -2.11 4.36 -7.80
C TYR A 201 -2.51 4.40 -6.32
N MET A 202 -1.73 3.75 -5.45
CA MET A 202 -2.01 3.72 -4.01
C MET A 202 -1.81 5.10 -3.37
N ILE A 203 -0.78 5.85 -3.76
CA ILE A 203 -0.53 7.22 -3.31
C ILE A 203 -1.72 8.12 -3.67
N ASN A 204 -2.17 8.10 -4.93
CA ASN A 204 -3.33 8.89 -5.38
C ASN A 204 -4.63 8.50 -4.66
N THR A 205 -4.78 7.23 -4.30
CA THR A 205 -5.98 6.73 -3.61
C THR A 205 -6.10 7.27 -2.18
N TYR A 206 -5.01 7.60 -1.52
CA TYR A 206 -5.03 7.93 -0.09
C TYR A 206 -4.45 9.28 0.29
N THR A 207 -3.83 9.99 -0.67
CA THR A 207 -3.18 11.30 -0.42
C THR A 207 -3.57 12.35 -1.44
N LYS A 208 -3.26 13.61 -1.10
CA LYS A 208 -3.32 14.78 -1.99
C LYS A 208 -1.93 15.35 -2.18
N GLU A 209 -1.79 16.28 -3.15
CA GLU A 209 -0.54 17.04 -3.34
C GLU A 209 -0.13 17.74 -2.04
N GLY A 210 1.16 17.69 -1.73
CA GLY A 210 1.73 18.24 -0.51
C GLY A 210 1.57 17.38 0.75
N ASP A 211 0.87 16.22 0.68
CA ASP A 211 0.80 15.27 1.79
C ASP A 211 2.15 14.55 1.97
N LEU A 212 2.50 14.22 3.22
CA LEU A 212 3.76 13.59 3.60
C LEU A 212 3.63 12.07 3.67
N ILE A 213 4.51 11.38 2.93
CA ILE A 213 4.60 9.91 2.88
C ILE A 213 5.87 9.44 3.62
N LEU A 214 5.73 8.46 4.49
CA LEU A 214 6.82 7.76 5.16
C LEU A 214 6.99 6.36 4.57
N ASP A 215 8.22 6.04 4.13
CA ASP A 215 8.65 4.68 3.82
C ASP A 215 9.92 4.36 4.61
N ASN A 216 9.78 3.54 5.63
CA ASN A 216 10.89 3.20 6.54
C ASN A 216 11.70 1.95 6.14
N THR A 217 11.42 1.40 4.94
CA THR A 217 12.14 0.25 4.35
C THR A 217 12.18 0.40 2.84
N CYS A 218 12.67 1.56 2.37
CA CYS A 218 12.42 2.02 1.00
C CYS A 218 13.15 1.23 -0.12
N GLY A 219 14.13 0.40 0.23
CA GLY A 219 14.88 -0.35 -0.76
C GLY A 219 15.45 0.55 -1.86
N SER A 220 15.05 0.34 -3.11
CA SER A 220 15.45 1.16 -4.26
C SER A 220 14.68 2.49 -4.41
N GLY A 221 13.88 2.91 -3.42
CA GLY A 221 13.23 4.23 -3.41
C GLY A 221 11.99 4.38 -4.29
N THR A 222 11.27 3.30 -4.63
CA THR A 222 10.11 3.38 -5.52
C THR A 222 8.98 4.23 -4.94
N THR A 223 8.75 4.15 -3.63
CA THR A 223 7.74 4.97 -2.94
C THR A 223 8.07 6.47 -3.04
N GLY A 224 9.33 6.83 -2.82
CA GLY A 224 9.78 8.22 -2.96
C GLY A 224 9.68 8.76 -4.38
N LEU A 225 10.01 7.93 -5.38
CA LEU A 225 9.83 8.31 -6.78
C LEU A 225 8.35 8.54 -7.12
N GLY A 226 7.46 7.65 -6.69
CA GLY A 226 6.03 7.84 -6.87
C GLY A 226 5.50 9.08 -6.14
N ALA A 227 5.99 9.37 -4.93
CA ALA A 227 5.66 10.58 -4.20
C ALA A 227 6.11 11.84 -4.97
N LYS A 228 7.37 11.89 -5.42
CA LYS A 228 7.94 12.98 -6.22
C LYS A 228 7.13 13.22 -7.50
N ASN A 229 6.84 12.18 -8.28
CA ASN A 229 6.07 12.26 -9.53
C ASN A 229 4.67 12.87 -9.33
N LEU A 230 4.10 12.66 -8.16
CA LEU A 230 2.74 13.07 -7.81
C LEU A 230 2.68 14.33 -6.95
N ASN A 231 3.79 15.06 -6.77
CA ASN A 231 3.90 16.27 -5.94
C ASN A 231 3.52 16.01 -4.46
N ARG A 232 3.94 14.86 -3.90
CA ARG A 232 3.86 14.56 -2.47
C ARG A 232 5.25 14.68 -1.86
N ASP A 233 5.29 15.08 -0.59
CA ASP A 233 6.53 15.05 0.18
C ASP A 233 6.80 13.64 0.69
N TYR A 234 8.07 13.32 0.94
CA TYR A 234 8.46 12.02 1.46
C TYR A 234 9.55 12.10 2.53
N ILE A 235 9.59 11.09 3.38
CA ILE A 235 10.71 10.72 4.24
C ILE A 235 10.94 9.24 4.04
N MET A 236 12.17 8.86 3.69
CA MET A 236 12.51 7.46 3.47
C MET A 236 13.68 7.03 4.32
N MET A 237 13.70 5.73 4.65
CA MET A 237 14.76 5.11 5.43
C MET A 237 15.17 3.79 4.81
N GLU A 238 16.49 3.52 4.78
CA GLU A 238 17.06 2.28 4.31
C GLU A 238 18.29 1.91 5.17
N GLN A 239 18.37 0.66 5.60
CA GLN A 239 19.50 0.22 6.43
C GLN A 239 20.67 -0.33 5.60
N ASP A 240 20.41 -0.87 4.41
CA ASP A 240 21.46 -1.35 3.51
C ASP A 240 22.03 -0.18 2.71
N LYS A 241 23.35 0.04 2.89
CA LYS A 241 24.05 1.15 2.26
C LYS A 241 23.95 1.11 0.72
N THR A 242 23.97 -0.07 0.13
CA THR A 242 23.92 -0.22 -1.33
C THR A 242 22.56 0.24 -1.88
N TYR A 243 21.47 -0.19 -1.23
CA TYR A 243 20.13 0.23 -1.65
C TYR A 243 19.85 1.69 -1.31
N TYR A 244 20.38 2.19 -0.20
CA TYR A 244 20.36 3.62 0.10
C TYR A 244 21.00 4.46 -1.01
N GLU A 245 22.20 4.11 -1.47
CA GLU A 245 22.89 4.82 -2.56
C GLU A 245 22.11 4.75 -3.88
N ILE A 246 21.49 3.61 -4.18
CA ILE A 246 20.60 3.44 -5.34
C ILE A 246 19.36 4.35 -5.23
N ALA A 247 18.73 4.39 -4.06
CA ALA A 247 17.54 5.22 -3.83
C ALA A 247 17.88 6.71 -3.96
N CYS A 248 18.99 7.17 -3.37
CA CYS A 248 19.45 8.54 -3.51
C CYS A 248 19.64 8.92 -4.98
N LYS A 249 20.42 8.14 -5.72
CA LYS A 249 20.67 8.39 -7.15
C LYS A 249 19.39 8.44 -7.98
N ARG A 250 18.42 7.57 -7.69
CA ARG A 250 17.14 7.50 -8.42
C ARG A 250 16.25 8.72 -8.17
N LEU A 251 16.43 9.39 -7.05
CA LEU A 251 15.63 10.56 -6.66
C LEU A 251 16.32 11.90 -6.92
N GLU A 252 17.62 11.89 -7.25
CA GLU A 252 18.35 13.08 -7.71
C GLU A 252 17.90 13.51 -9.12
N ASP A 253 17.53 12.55 -9.99
CA ASP A 253 17.03 12.78 -11.35
C ASP A 253 15.55 13.26 -11.34
#